data_7422b303dec2b3c4b5dd343936a8faea
#
_entry.id   7422b303dec2b3c4b5dd343936a8faea
#
_cell.length_a   1.000
_cell.length_b   1.000
_cell.length_c   1.000
_cell.angle_alpha   90.00
_cell.angle_beta   90.00
_cell.angle_gamma   90.00
#
_symmetry.space_group_name_H-M   'P 1'
#
loop_
_entity.id
_entity.type
_entity.pdbx_description
1 polymer ?
#
loop_
_entity_poly.entity_id
_entity_poly.type
_entity_poly.pdbx_seq_one_letter_code
_entity_poly.pdbx_strand_id
1 'polypeptide(L)'
;MFFILYGVLQKKYLRKNSMMKKIVLVFSLFFCLCIYAQSTDQSLNSSKQVNPFWDRVQYGGTLALNFGNDFTNITVAPQAIYHVNEYFAFGPGLQYSYMKSRNFFESRFYGGSLLGLFTPTPEFQISAEFEQLRVNNKIFSLNTVDRSNFWNSALFLGLGYRTNNVVVGIRYNVLHNSNDFVYTESWMPFVRVFF
;
A
#
# COMPACT_ATOMS: atom_id res chain seq x y z
N MET A 1 23.76 41.11 -3.47
CA MET A 1 23.83 39.62 -3.43
C MET A 1 23.03 38.99 -2.28
N PHE A 2 22.98 39.61 -1.09
CA PHE A 2 22.19 39.08 0.06
C PHE A 2 20.67 39.14 -0.11
N PHE A 3 20.10 40.11 -0.82
CA PHE A 3 18.64 40.24 -1.02
C PHE A 3 18.03 39.15 -1.91
N ILE A 4 18.79 38.63 -2.87
CA ILE A 4 18.30 37.56 -3.78
C ILE A 4 18.23 36.22 -3.04
N LEU A 5 19.20 35.96 -2.16
CA LEU A 5 19.24 34.75 -1.35
C LEU A 5 18.08 34.67 -0.35
N TYR A 6 17.74 35.81 0.28
CA TYR A 6 16.62 35.92 1.22
C TYR A 6 15.26 35.70 0.54
N GLY A 7 15.07 36.23 -0.66
CA GLY A 7 13.86 36.04 -1.44
C GLY A 7 13.63 34.57 -1.88
N VAL A 8 14.71 33.86 -2.21
CA VAL A 8 14.65 32.44 -2.60
C VAL A 8 14.34 31.53 -1.39
N LEU A 9 14.91 31.83 -0.22
CA LEU A 9 14.63 31.10 1.02
C LEU A 9 13.20 31.34 1.51
N GLN A 10 12.69 32.55 1.46
CA GLN A 10 11.31 32.88 1.79
C GLN A 10 10.32 32.16 0.86
N LYS A 11 10.58 32.14 -0.45
CA LYS A 11 9.73 31.46 -1.43
C LYS A 11 9.70 29.93 -1.22
N LYS A 12 10.84 29.36 -0.83
CA LYS A 12 10.96 27.93 -0.51
C LYS A 12 10.22 27.56 0.79
N TYR A 13 10.26 28.44 1.80
CA TYR A 13 9.57 28.26 3.08
C TYR A 13 8.04 28.36 2.91
N LEU A 14 7.56 29.35 2.16
CA LEU A 14 6.13 29.52 1.86
C LEU A 14 5.56 28.37 1.01
N ARG A 15 6.36 27.83 0.07
CA ARG A 15 5.95 26.67 -0.74
C ARG A 15 5.86 25.38 0.09
N LYS A 16 6.75 25.19 1.08
CA LYS A 16 6.72 24.06 2.00
C LYS A 16 5.48 24.09 2.91
N ASN A 17 5.12 25.29 3.41
CA ASN A 17 3.91 25.46 4.23
C ASN A 17 2.61 25.26 3.43
N SER A 18 2.58 25.63 2.16
CA SER A 18 1.42 25.40 1.29
C SER A 18 1.21 23.92 0.99
N MET A 19 2.28 23.12 0.79
CA MET A 19 2.17 21.68 0.61
C MET A 19 1.69 20.97 1.87
N MET A 20 2.22 21.34 3.05
CA MET A 20 1.77 20.78 4.31
C MET A 20 0.29 21.06 4.58
N LYS A 21 -0.18 22.27 4.33
CA LYS A 21 -1.60 22.63 4.47
C LYS A 21 -2.50 21.79 3.54
N LYS A 22 -2.07 21.53 2.31
CA LYS A 22 -2.82 20.68 1.36
C LYS A 22 -2.86 19.22 1.81
N ILE A 23 -1.77 18.68 2.34
CA ILE A 23 -1.71 17.32 2.87
C ILE A 23 -2.61 17.16 4.09
N VAL A 24 -2.57 18.10 5.03
CA VAL A 24 -3.44 18.12 6.21
C VAL A 24 -4.92 18.23 5.80
N LEU A 25 -5.22 19.04 4.79
CA LEU A 25 -6.59 19.23 4.30
C LEU A 25 -7.12 17.94 3.62
N VAL A 26 -6.29 17.26 2.82
CA VAL A 26 -6.65 15.98 2.21
C VAL A 26 -6.83 14.90 3.28
N PHE A 27 -5.95 14.86 4.29
CA PHE A 27 -6.04 13.91 5.40
C PHE A 27 -7.28 14.16 6.27
N SER A 28 -7.62 15.43 6.53
CA SER A 28 -8.85 15.84 7.23
C SER A 28 -10.10 15.46 6.45
N LEU A 29 -10.09 15.64 5.11
CA LEU A 29 -11.21 15.26 4.25
C LEU A 29 -11.41 13.73 4.24
N PHE A 30 -10.31 12.98 4.18
CA PHE A 30 -10.36 11.51 4.26
C PHE A 30 -10.86 11.01 5.61
N PHE A 31 -10.45 11.65 6.71
CA PHE A 31 -10.93 11.34 8.05
C PHE A 31 -12.42 11.66 8.21
N CYS A 32 -12.90 12.75 7.60
CA CYS A 32 -14.32 13.13 7.59
C CYS A 32 -15.18 12.11 6.83
N LEU A 33 -14.68 11.58 5.71
CA LEU A 33 -15.37 10.52 4.95
C LEU A 33 -15.48 9.21 5.75
N CYS A 34 -14.48 8.88 6.56
CA CYS A 34 -14.53 7.71 7.44
C CYS A 34 -15.57 7.85 8.55
N ILE A 35 -15.81 9.06 9.08
CA ILE A 35 -16.84 9.33 10.10
C ILE A 35 -18.25 9.22 9.50
N TYR A 36 -18.45 9.66 8.26
CA TYR A 36 -19.76 9.51 7.58
C TYR A 36 -20.10 8.05 7.27
N ALA A 37 -19.12 7.18 7.10
CA ALA A 37 -19.33 5.75 6.86
C ALA A 37 -19.83 5.00 8.12
N GLN A 38 -19.69 5.57 9.32
CA GLN A 38 -20.08 4.93 10.59
C GLN A 38 -21.49 5.34 11.08
N SER A 39 -22.16 6.29 10.46
CA SER A 39 -23.42 6.84 10.95
C SER A 39 -24.68 6.35 10.21
N THR A 40 -24.62 5.24 9.48
CA THR A 40 -25.78 4.74 8.73
C THR A 40 -26.35 3.44 9.31
N ASP A 41 -26.29 3.25 10.63
CA ASP A 41 -27.09 2.24 11.32
C ASP A 41 -28.26 2.90 12.05
N GLN A 42 -29.22 3.43 11.30
CA GLN A 42 -30.58 3.66 11.81
C GLN A 42 -31.60 3.08 10.83
N SER A 43 -32.12 1.93 11.25
CA SER A 43 -33.44 1.36 10.98
C SER A 43 -34.33 2.13 10.00
N LEU A 44 -34.33 1.73 8.74
CA LEU A 44 -35.53 1.76 7.93
C LEU A 44 -35.81 0.32 7.49
N ASN A 45 -36.92 -0.21 7.96
CA ASN A 45 -37.57 -1.41 7.44
C ASN A 45 -37.91 -1.22 5.96
N SER A 46 -36.92 -1.28 5.13
CA SER A 46 -37.04 -1.50 3.71
C SER A 46 -36.50 -2.89 3.48
N SER A 47 -37.29 -3.78 2.90
CA SER A 47 -36.86 -5.10 2.48
C SER A 47 -35.71 -4.95 1.46
N LYS A 48 -34.53 -4.65 1.99
CA LYS A 48 -33.29 -4.64 1.22
C LYS A 48 -33.11 -6.07 0.78
N GLN A 49 -33.27 -6.31 -0.51
CA GLN A 49 -32.91 -7.56 -1.13
C GLN A 49 -31.41 -7.74 -0.85
N VAL A 50 -31.11 -8.46 0.22
CA VAL A 50 -29.75 -8.71 0.68
C VAL A 50 -29.08 -9.50 -0.43
N ASN A 51 -28.11 -8.90 -1.10
CA ASN A 51 -27.34 -9.58 -2.12
C ASN A 51 -26.26 -10.39 -1.39
N PRO A 52 -26.40 -11.71 -1.27
CA PRO A 52 -25.54 -12.56 -0.44
C PRO A 52 -24.07 -12.54 -0.86
N PHE A 53 -23.78 -12.00 -2.04
CA PHE A 53 -22.42 -11.80 -2.53
C PHE A 53 -21.67 -10.71 -1.73
N TRP A 54 -22.29 -9.55 -1.55
CA TRP A 54 -21.63 -8.41 -0.91
C TRP A 54 -21.39 -8.61 0.58
N ASP A 55 -22.22 -9.44 1.24
CA ASP A 55 -22.05 -9.78 2.66
C ASP A 55 -20.81 -10.66 2.91
N ARG A 56 -20.27 -11.27 1.84
CA ARG A 56 -19.05 -12.08 1.87
C ARG A 56 -17.82 -11.33 1.38
N VAL A 57 -17.95 -10.06 1.02
CA VAL A 57 -16.83 -9.24 0.57
C VAL A 57 -16.31 -8.41 1.73
N GLN A 58 -15.04 -8.55 2.06
CA GLN A 58 -14.34 -7.69 2.99
C GLN A 58 -13.37 -6.79 2.24
N TYR A 59 -13.34 -5.52 2.66
CA TYR A 59 -12.41 -4.54 2.13
C TYR A 59 -11.28 -4.32 3.14
N GLY A 60 -10.09 -4.11 2.64
CA GLY A 60 -8.95 -3.91 3.49
C GLY A 60 -7.71 -3.51 2.72
N GLY A 61 -6.57 -3.86 3.24
CA GLY A 61 -5.31 -3.63 2.55
C GLY A 61 -4.11 -3.61 3.46
N THR A 62 -2.98 -3.29 2.84
CA THR A 62 -1.69 -3.20 3.49
C THR A 62 -1.15 -1.77 3.40
N LEU A 63 -0.66 -1.26 4.51
CA LEU A 63 0.13 -0.04 4.59
C LEU A 63 1.53 -0.41 5.06
N ALA A 64 2.54 0.02 4.32
CA ALA A 64 3.93 -0.11 4.73
C ALA A 64 4.64 1.24 4.62
N LEU A 65 5.30 1.62 5.70
CA LEU A 65 6.06 2.86 5.80
C LEU A 65 7.47 2.50 6.28
N ASN A 66 8.46 2.89 5.53
CA ASN A 66 9.86 2.72 5.92
C ASN A 66 10.61 4.03 5.72
N PHE A 67 11.17 4.55 6.80
CA PHE A 67 11.90 5.81 6.81
C PHE A 67 13.31 5.57 7.36
N GLY A 68 14.31 6.00 6.62
CA GLY A 68 15.70 6.05 7.05
C GLY A 68 16.25 7.47 6.86
N ASN A 69 17.50 7.70 7.23
CA ASN A 69 18.14 9.02 7.14
C ASN A 69 18.10 9.61 5.72
N ASP A 70 18.22 8.78 4.69
CA ASP A 70 18.21 9.18 3.29
C ASP A 70 17.24 8.35 2.42
N PHE A 71 16.40 7.55 3.06
CA PHE A 71 15.51 6.62 2.39
C PHE A 71 14.06 6.79 2.87
N THR A 72 13.13 6.85 1.93
CA THR A 72 11.68 6.88 2.19
C THR A 72 10.99 5.88 1.28
N ASN A 73 10.23 4.97 1.86
CA ASN A 73 9.36 4.05 1.13
C ASN A 73 7.96 4.11 1.73
N ILE A 74 6.98 4.36 0.89
CA ILE A 74 5.56 4.42 1.24
C ILE A 74 4.83 3.49 0.29
N THR A 75 4.17 2.48 0.85
CA THR A 75 3.35 1.53 0.09
C THR A 75 1.92 1.56 0.60
N VAL A 76 0.98 1.65 -0.33
CA VAL A 76 -0.46 1.53 -0.07
C VAL A 76 -1.00 0.47 -1.01
N ALA A 77 -1.64 -0.55 -0.46
CA ALA A 77 -2.18 -1.66 -1.22
C ALA A 77 -3.61 -1.99 -0.76
N PRO A 78 -4.63 -1.28 -1.27
CA PRO A 78 -6.02 -1.64 -1.02
C PRO A 78 -6.36 -2.99 -1.66
N GLN A 79 -7.18 -3.78 -0.96
CA GLN A 79 -7.59 -5.13 -1.35
C GLN A 79 -9.08 -5.34 -1.06
N ALA A 80 -9.73 -6.14 -1.89
CA ALA A 80 -11.09 -6.62 -1.66
C ALA A 80 -11.08 -8.13 -1.74
N ILE A 81 -11.50 -8.83 -0.69
CA ILE A 81 -11.50 -10.29 -0.62
C ILE A 81 -12.92 -10.83 -0.51
N TYR A 82 -13.19 -11.90 -1.23
CA TYR A 82 -14.44 -12.63 -1.20
C TYR A 82 -14.25 -13.94 -0.41
N HIS A 83 -15.02 -14.13 0.64
CA HIS A 83 -15.04 -15.35 1.42
C HIS A 83 -15.88 -16.42 0.72
N VAL A 84 -15.21 -17.45 0.20
CA VAL A 84 -15.89 -18.59 -0.41
C VAL A 84 -16.56 -19.43 0.67
N ASN A 85 -15.82 -19.66 1.76
CA ASN A 85 -16.27 -20.34 2.97
C ASN A 85 -15.48 -19.82 4.19
N GLU A 86 -15.63 -20.47 5.34
CA GLU A 86 -14.95 -20.08 6.60
C GLU A 86 -13.42 -20.19 6.53
N TYR A 87 -12.89 -21.02 5.63
CA TYR A 87 -11.45 -21.29 5.52
C TYR A 87 -10.78 -20.57 4.35
N PHE A 88 -11.52 -20.35 3.24
CA PHE A 88 -10.94 -19.83 2.00
C PHE A 88 -11.54 -18.49 1.62
N ALA A 89 -10.66 -17.54 1.32
CA ALA A 89 -11.02 -16.28 0.70
C ALA A 89 -10.02 -15.93 -0.42
N PHE A 90 -10.47 -15.19 -1.40
CA PHE A 90 -9.60 -14.67 -2.45
C PHE A 90 -10.11 -13.33 -2.96
N GLY A 91 -9.23 -12.57 -3.58
CA GLY A 91 -9.65 -11.31 -4.17
C GLY A 91 -8.53 -10.52 -4.81
N PRO A 92 -8.92 -9.50 -5.57
CA PRO A 92 -7.98 -8.57 -6.20
C PRO A 92 -7.45 -7.54 -5.21
N GLY A 93 -6.24 -7.06 -5.50
CA GLY A 93 -5.62 -5.92 -4.86
C GLY A 93 -5.05 -4.95 -5.88
N LEU A 94 -4.89 -3.72 -5.47
CA LEU A 94 -4.12 -2.71 -6.17
C LEU A 94 -2.94 -2.30 -5.29
N GLN A 95 -1.82 -1.94 -5.90
CA GLN A 95 -0.66 -1.48 -5.15
C GLN A 95 -0.09 -0.22 -5.77
N TYR A 96 0.25 0.72 -4.91
CA TYR A 96 1.04 1.87 -5.24
C TYR A 96 2.15 2.04 -4.21
N SER A 97 3.40 2.10 -4.68
CA SER A 97 4.56 2.34 -3.85
C SER A 97 5.39 3.49 -4.39
N TYR A 98 5.85 4.33 -3.50
CA TYR A 98 6.79 5.39 -3.77
C TYR A 98 8.05 5.19 -2.94
N MET A 99 9.18 5.04 -3.62
CA MET A 99 10.49 4.85 -3.01
C MET A 99 11.42 5.96 -3.48
N LYS A 100 12.10 6.60 -2.54
CA LYS A 100 13.07 7.64 -2.82
C LYS A 100 14.28 7.51 -1.91
N SER A 101 15.46 7.53 -2.52
CA SER A 101 16.72 7.76 -1.84
C SER A 101 17.29 9.11 -2.23
N ARG A 102 17.76 9.86 -1.23
CA ARG A 102 18.24 11.24 -1.41
C ARG A 102 19.43 11.24 -2.37
N ASN A 103 19.28 11.93 -3.51
CA ASN A 103 20.30 12.12 -4.56
C ASN A 103 20.70 10.89 -5.37
N PHE A 104 20.13 9.68 -5.15
CA PHE A 104 20.49 8.47 -5.87
C PHE A 104 19.42 8.00 -6.83
N PHE A 105 18.20 7.77 -6.35
CA PHE A 105 17.11 7.28 -7.19
C PHE A 105 15.72 7.68 -6.67
N GLU A 106 14.77 7.71 -7.59
CA GLU A 106 13.34 7.82 -7.33
C GLU A 106 12.62 6.74 -8.14
N SER A 107 11.87 5.89 -7.46
CA SER A 107 11.14 4.80 -8.08
C SER A 107 9.66 4.86 -7.68
N ARG A 108 8.80 4.59 -8.66
CA ARG A 108 7.36 4.46 -8.46
C ARG A 108 6.92 3.13 -9.01
N PHE A 109 6.17 2.40 -8.18
CA PHE A 109 5.64 1.10 -8.51
C PHE A 109 4.12 1.19 -8.44
N TYR A 110 3.45 0.65 -9.43
CA TYR A 110 1.99 0.54 -9.43
C TYR A 110 1.58 -0.69 -10.21
N GLY A 111 0.52 -1.32 -9.75
CA GLY A 111 0.02 -2.53 -10.38
C GLY A 111 -1.12 -3.16 -9.61
N GLY A 112 -1.33 -4.43 -9.89
CA GLY A 112 -2.35 -5.22 -9.25
C GLY A 112 -1.80 -6.49 -8.64
N SER A 113 -2.57 -7.05 -7.71
CA SER A 113 -2.31 -8.35 -7.12
C SER A 113 -3.57 -9.21 -7.10
N LEU A 114 -3.36 -10.50 -7.00
CA LEU A 114 -4.40 -11.49 -6.71
C LEU A 114 -3.99 -12.22 -5.44
N LEU A 115 -4.82 -12.11 -4.42
CA LEU A 115 -4.59 -12.67 -3.10
C LEU A 115 -5.50 -13.87 -2.86
N GLY A 116 -4.93 -14.97 -2.40
CA GLY A 116 -5.62 -16.12 -1.86
C GLY A 116 -5.27 -16.30 -0.39
N LEU A 117 -6.27 -16.55 0.44
CA LEU A 117 -6.16 -16.74 1.88
C LEU A 117 -6.71 -18.09 2.27
N PHE A 118 -5.98 -18.78 3.13
CA PHE A 118 -6.43 -20.00 3.80
C PHE A 118 -6.27 -19.84 5.31
N THR A 119 -7.36 -19.96 6.05
CA THR A 119 -7.45 -19.72 7.49
C THR A 119 -7.89 -21.00 8.19
N PRO A 120 -6.97 -21.94 8.48
CA PRO A 120 -7.29 -23.23 9.09
C PRO A 120 -7.83 -23.11 10.52
N THR A 121 -7.41 -22.07 11.24
CA THR A 121 -7.92 -21.68 12.55
C THR A 121 -8.15 -20.18 12.60
N PRO A 122 -8.97 -19.65 13.51
CA PRO A 122 -9.24 -18.21 13.60
C PRO A 122 -7.98 -17.35 13.75
N GLU A 123 -6.89 -17.90 14.32
CA GLU A 123 -5.66 -17.19 14.65
C GLU A 123 -4.60 -17.29 13.54
N PHE A 124 -4.61 -18.37 12.73
CA PHE A 124 -3.55 -18.61 11.74
C PHE A 124 -4.06 -18.43 10.32
N GLN A 125 -3.32 -17.66 9.53
CA GLN A 125 -3.62 -17.40 8.15
C GLN A 125 -2.42 -17.70 7.26
N ILE A 126 -2.64 -18.53 6.25
CA ILE A 126 -1.71 -18.76 5.15
C ILE A 126 -2.17 -17.90 3.97
N SER A 127 -1.26 -17.28 3.27
CA SER A 127 -1.56 -16.45 2.10
C SER A 127 -0.69 -16.78 0.92
N ALA A 128 -1.27 -16.73 -0.28
CA ALA A 128 -0.56 -16.73 -1.54
C ALA A 128 -0.97 -15.47 -2.32
N GLU A 129 0.00 -14.65 -2.71
CA GLU A 129 -0.26 -13.37 -3.40
C GLU A 129 0.63 -13.27 -4.64
N PHE A 130 -0.01 -13.20 -5.80
CA PHE A 130 0.66 -12.91 -7.06
C PHE A 130 0.54 -11.43 -7.35
N GLU A 131 1.68 -10.75 -7.55
CA GLU A 131 1.75 -9.33 -7.86
C GLU A 131 2.35 -9.11 -9.25
N GLN A 132 1.76 -8.15 -9.97
CA GLN A 132 2.28 -7.66 -11.24
C GLN A 132 2.40 -6.14 -11.17
N LEU A 133 3.63 -5.64 -11.09
CA LEU A 133 3.92 -4.22 -10.90
C LEU A 133 4.62 -3.61 -12.11
N ARG A 134 4.20 -2.42 -12.49
CA ARG A 134 4.95 -1.55 -13.41
C ARG A 134 5.89 -0.69 -12.60
N VAL A 135 7.17 -0.81 -12.90
CA VAL A 135 8.26 -0.08 -12.26
C VAL A 135 8.68 1.08 -13.14
N ASN A 136 8.67 2.28 -12.57
CA ASN A 136 9.24 3.48 -13.19
C ASN A 136 10.40 3.95 -12.31
N ASN A 137 11.60 3.71 -12.78
CA ASN A 137 12.83 4.04 -12.07
C ASN A 137 13.53 5.24 -12.72
N LYS A 138 14.00 6.16 -11.86
CA LYS A 138 14.84 7.32 -12.25
C LYS A 138 16.09 7.29 -11.40
N ILE A 139 17.21 7.10 -12.05
CA ILE A 139 18.54 7.12 -11.43
C ILE A 139 19.19 8.47 -11.76
N PHE A 140 19.63 9.17 -10.72
CA PHE A 140 20.34 10.44 -10.87
C PHE A 140 21.84 10.19 -10.83
N SER A 141 22.52 10.35 -11.98
CA SER A 141 23.96 10.38 -12.08
C SER A 141 24.46 11.83 -12.27
N LEU A 142 25.74 12.08 -12.06
CA LEU A 142 26.32 13.44 -12.02
C LEU A 142 25.96 14.34 -13.21
N ASN A 143 25.70 13.77 -14.40
CA ASN A 143 25.34 14.55 -15.61
C ASN A 143 24.20 13.93 -16.43
N THR A 144 23.57 12.86 -15.94
CA THR A 144 22.57 12.12 -16.73
C THR A 144 21.44 11.62 -15.82
N VAL A 145 20.21 11.74 -16.31
CA VAL A 145 19.04 11.11 -15.68
C VAL A 145 18.67 9.90 -16.50
N ASP A 146 18.99 8.71 -16.01
CA ASP A 146 18.60 7.46 -16.64
C ASP A 146 17.20 7.06 -16.20
N ARG A 147 16.37 6.63 -17.15
CA ARG A 147 14.97 6.22 -16.91
C ARG A 147 14.78 4.82 -17.42
N SER A 148 14.38 3.93 -16.53
CA SER A 148 14.07 2.55 -16.86
C SER A 148 12.65 2.23 -16.46
N ASN A 149 11.92 1.56 -17.38
CA ASN A 149 10.54 1.12 -17.16
C ASN A 149 10.44 -0.35 -17.51
N PHE A 150 10.06 -1.17 -16.52
CA PHE A 150 9.90 -2.61 -16.73
C PHE A 150 8.71 -3.14 -15.91
N TRP A 151 8.31 -4.38 -16.23
CA TRP A 151 7.34 -5.11 -15.44
C TRP A 151 8.06 -6.02 -14.47
N ASN A 152 7.58 -6.05 -13.23
CA ASN A 152 8.05 -6.96 -12.19
C ASN A 152 6.91 -7.87 -11.76
N SER A 153 7.16 -9.16 -11.73
CA SER A 153 6.23 -10.19 -11.24
C SER A 153 6.78 -10.77 -9.96
N ALA A 154 5.94 -10.89 -8.94
CA ALA A 154 6.32 -11.51 -7.68
C ALA A 154 5.23 -12.49 -7.23
N LEU A 155 5.65 -13.56 -6.57
CA LEU A 155 4.77 -14.53 -5.94
C LEU A 155 5.16 -14.67 -4.48
N PHE A 156 4.27 -14.25 -3.60
CA PHE A 156 4.49 -14.31 -2.16
C PHE A 156 3.72 -15.47 -1.54
N LEU A 157 4.39 -16.24 -0.70
CA LEU A 157 3.78 -17.16 0.24
C LEU A 157 3.96 -16.59 1.64
N GLY A 158 2.87 -16.44 2.39
CA GLY A 158 2.89 -15.79 3.69
C GLY A 158 2.24 -16.63 4.78
N LEU A 159 2.75 -16.43 5.99
CA LEU A 159 2.18 -16.95 7.24
C LEU A 159 1.91 -15.76 8.15
N GLY A 160 0.70 -15.69 8.70
CA GLY A 160 0.29 -14.60 9.57
C GLY A 160 -0.48 -15.09 10.80
N TYR A 161 -0.35 -14.31 11.86
CA TYR A 161 -1.17 -14.42 13.05
C TYR A 161 -2.27 -13.36 12.98
N ARG A 162 -3.50 -13.80 13.09
CA ARG A 162 -4.69 -12.96 13.00
C ARG A 162 -5.20 -12.61 14.40
N THR A 163 -5.43 -11.33 14.62
CA THR A 163 -6.13 -10.82 15.81
C THR A 163 -7.26 -9.91 15.34
N ASN A 164 -8.50 -10.35 15.47
CA ASN A 164 -9.67 -9.64 14.96
C ASN A 164 -9.52 -9.28 13.46
N ASN A 165 -9.38 -8.00 13.16
CA ASN A 165 -9.31 -7.45 11.82
C ASN A 165 -7.88 -7.26 11.30
N VAL A 166 -6.88 -7.53 12.14
CA VAL A 166 -5.45 -7.32 11.82
C VAL A 166 -4.74 -8.65 11.71
N VAL A 167 -3.95 -8.79 10.66
CA VAL A 167 -3.05 -9.93 10.45
C VAL A 167 -1.62 -9.40 10.41
N VAL A 168 -0.78 -9.95 11.26
CA VAL A 168 0.66 -9.67 11.28
C VAL A 168 1.41 -10.94 10.93
N GLY A 169 2.38 -10.85 10.02
CA GLY A 169 3.08 -12.04 9.57
C GLY A 169 4.35 -11.76 8.79
N ILE A 170 4.86 -12.83 8.21
CA ILE A 170 5.99 -12.81 7.30
C ILE A 170 5.58 -13.43 5.97
N ARG A 171 6.11 -12.89 4.87
CA ARG A 171 5.91 -13.43 3.52
C ARG A 171 7.25 -13.65 2.83
N TYR A 172 7.32 -14.68 2.02
CA TYR A 172 8.48 -15.07 1.23
C TYR A 172 8.18 -14.89 -0.26
N ASN A 173 9.05 -14.17 -0.97
CA ASN A 173 8.96 -14.03 -2.41
C ASN A 173 9.59 -15.24 -3.10
N VAL A 174 8.78 -16.11 -3.66
CA VAL A 174 9.21 -17.35 -4.35
C VAL A 174 9.93 -17.04 -5.66
N LEU A 175 9.54 -15.93 -6.32
CA LEU A 175 10.14 -15.49 -7.59
C LEU A 175 11.28 -14.48 -7.38
N HIS A 176 11.79 -14.37 -6.13
CA HIS A 176 12.87 -13.43 -5.84
C HIS A 176 14.12 -13.74 -6.66
N ASN A 177 14.67 -12.72 -7.30
CA ASN A 177 15.95 -12.75 -7.99
C ASN A 177 16.89 -11.74 -7.32
N SER A 178 18.13 -12.11 -7.08
CA SER A 178 19.14 -11.25 -6.45
C SER A 178 19.40 -9.94 -7.25
N ASN A 179 18.98 -9.88 -8.49
CA ASN A 179 19.06 -8.69 -9.34
C ASN A 179 17.77 -7.84 -9.33
N ASP A 180 16.79 -8.22 -8.51
CA ASP A 180 15.52 -7.47 -8.39
C ASP A 180 15.73 -6.15 -7.65
N PHE A 181 15.48 -5.04 -8.35
CA PHE A 181 15.52 -3.70 -7.77
C PHE A 181 14.26 -3.37 -6.95
N VAL A 182 13.21 -4.21 -7.01
CA VAL A 182 11.92 -3.95 -6.35
C VAL A 182 11.91 -4.51 -4.94
N TYR A 183 12.38 -5.73 -4.79
CA TYR A 183 12.43 -6.45 -3.52
C TYR A 183 13.88 -6.84 -3.20
N THR A 184 14.49 -6.11 -2.26
CA THR A 184 15.87 -6.35 -1.84
C THR A 184 16.03 -7.66 -1.09
N GLU A 185 14.99 -8.06 -0.35
CA GLU A 185 14.97 -9.24 0.48
C GLU A 185 13.85 -10.19 0.05
N SER A 186 14.11 -11.50 0.17
CA SER A 186 13.11 -12.53 -0.11
C SER A 186 12.06 -12.61 1.01
N TRP A 187 12.45 -12.31 2.26
CA TRP A 187 11.60 -12.35 3.44
C TRP A 187 11.14 -10.94 3.80
N MET A 188 9.84 -10.78 3.97
CA MET A 188 9.28 -9.47 4.32
C MET A 188 8.21 -9.60 5.39
N PRO A 189 8.27 -8.81 6.48
CA PRO A 189 7.17 -8.67 7.40
C PRO A 189 6.01 -7.92 6.72
N PHE A 190 4.78 -8.24 7.10
CA PHE A 190 3.60 -7.53 6.63
C PHE A 190 2.58 -7.31 7.75
N VAL A 191 1.80 -6.26 7.59
CA VAL A 191 0.59 -5.99 8.38
C VAL A 191 -0.55 -5.75 7.41
N ARG A 192 -1.63 -6.49 7.58
CA ARG A 192 -2.83 -6.41 6.75
C ARG A 192 -4.05 -6.19 7.63
N VAL A 193 -4.94 -5.33 7.20
CA VAL A 193 -6.16 -5.00 7.94
C VAL A 193 -7.36 -5.19 7.01
N PHE A 194 -8.41 -5.87 7.51
CA PHE A 194 -9.67 -6.04 6.80
C PHE A 194 -10.83 -5.55 7.67
N PHE A 195 -11.85 -4.98 7.01
CA PHE A 195 -13.06 -4.41 7.64
C PHE A 195 -14.32 -5.04 7.08
#